data_1d54252235f645821cc89d11da15dd8a
#
_entry.id   1d54252235f645821cc89d11da15dd8a
#
_cell.length_a   1.000
_cell.length_b   1.000
_cell.length_c   1.000
_cell.angle_alpha   90.00
_cell.angle_beta   90.00
_cell.angle_gamma   90.00
#
_symmetry.space_group_name_H-M   'P 1'
#
loop_
_entity.id
_entity.type
_entity.pdbx_description
1 polymer ?
#
loop_
_entity_poly.entity_id
_entity_poly.type
_entity_poly.pdbx_seq_one_letter_code
_entity_poly.pdbx_strand_id
1 'polypeptide(L)'
;MSKEKIKIGIIAAEHSGDRLGAKLIESLKAVYEVELFGLAGPEVSAHSIFTPSTMNYQDLHVMGLIDPLLNLPKLLSLRKRLLNLFVAKDIDIFVGVDSPDFNMFFHKRLGQKQIKTVQVVSPSVWGWRENRIKDIQSHVDLTMCLFKFECNFYASKNMNSFFLGHPFSKLQMGDKNAILSKHGLEDSKDFVSILPGSRRSEISQLMPIYIQSAKKLLEVNPNIFFLIPAANSELADAIASHQDINQIPHSLATEAAQDFLSISTISIVTSGTASLEAAVLGSVPIICYKTNAFNYAILSRMVKTPFIGLPNLLLQEHVFPELIQQDLSVDAIVSSYSEISSKPQQYQSHLAAMNDSMNGEGFTAAAQAIKHLL
;
A
#
# COMPACT_ATOMS: atom_id res chain seq x y z
N MET A 1 -12.91 34.39 -14.42
CA MET A 1 -13.44 34.49 -13.05
C MET A 1 -12.29 34.23 -12.10
N SER A 2 -12.08 35.05 -11.07
CA SER A 2 -11.09 34.76 -10.01
C SER A 2 -11.54 33.52 -9.26
N LYS A 3 -10.59 32.62 -8.99
CA LYS A 3 -10.87 31.43 -8.16
C LYS A 3 -11.15 31.88 -6.74
N GLU A 4 -12.07 31.19 -6.08
CA GLU A 4 -12.32 31.36 -4.66
C GLU A 4 -11.08 30.87 -3.86
N LYS A 5 -10.75 31.59 -2.78
CA LYS A 5 -9.60 31.26 -1.93
C LYS A 5 -10.02 30.25 -0.87
N ILE A 6 -9.17 29.24 -0.66
CA ILE A 6 -9.39 28.19 0.34
C ILE A 6 -8.11 27.94 1.16
N LYS A 7 -8.26 27.82 2.47
CA LYS A 7 -7.19 27.47 3.40
C LYS A 7 -7.31 26.02 3.83
N ILE A 8 -6.34 25.21 3.49
CA ILE A 8 -6.35 23.76 3.75
C ILE A 8 -5.31 23.42 4.81
N GLY A 9 -5.76 22.80 5.91
CA GLY A 9 -4.89 22.11 6.83
C GLY A 9 -4.60 20.69 6.31
N ILE A 10 -3.34 20.32 6.09
CA ILE A 10 -2.98 19.00 5.56
C ILE A 10 -1.93 18.31 6.42
N ILE A 11 -2.10 16.99 6.58
CA ILE A 11 -1.09 16.08 7.15
C ILE A 11 -0.96 14.87 6.25
N ALA A 12 0.26 14.63 5.73
CA ALA A 12 0.61 13.45 4.97
C ALA A 12 1.92 12.86 5.51
N ALA A 13 1.80 11.75 6.24
CA ALA A 13 2.90 11.22 7.06
C ALA A 13 3.84 10.28 6.29
N GLU A 14 3.33 9.50 5.37
CA GLU A 14 4.09 8.50 4.62
C GLU A 14 4.33 8.93 3.18
N HIS A 15 5.37 8.37 2.56
CA HIS A 15 5.72 8.71 1.17
C HIS A 15 4.58 8.45 0.17
N SER A 16 3.87 7.33 0.33
CA SER A 16 2.66 7.01 -0.46
C SER A 16 1.56 8.04 -0.25
N GLY A 17 1.31 8.42 1.01
CA GLY A 17 0.34 9.44 1.39
C GLY A 17 0.72 10.82 0.85
N ASP A 18 2.00 11.19 0.89
CA ASP A 18 2.50 12.46 0.36
C ASP A 18 2.21 12.60 -1.15
N ARG A 19 2.46 11.55 -1.94
CA ARG A 19 2.11 11.50 -3.37
C ARG A 19 0.60 11.65 -3.62
N LEU A 20 -0.24 11.00 -2.82
CA LEU A 20 -1.70 11.13 -2.94
C LEU A 20 -2.16 12.54 -2.57
N GLY A 21 -1.62 13.10 -1.48
CA GLY A 21 -1.87 14.46 -1.05
C GLY A 21 -1.51 15.49 -2.12
N ALA A 22 -0.32 15.37 -2.72
CA ALA A 22 0.14 16.27 -3.78
C ALA A 22 -0.80 16.28 -5.00
N LYS A 23 -1.22 15.10 -5.49
CA LYS A 23 -2.18 14.99 -6.60
C LYS A 23 -3.55 15.58 -6.27
N LEU A 24 -4.01 15.41 -5.03
CA LEU A 24 -5.27 16.03 -4.58
C LEU A 24 -5.15 17.56 -4.55
N ILE A 25 -4.04 18.08 -4.00
CA ILE A 25 -3.79 19.53 -3.97
C ILE A 25 -3.66 20.11 -5.38
N GLU A 26 -2.98 19.42 -6.30
CA GLU A 26 -2.91 19.83 -7.70
C GLU A 26 -4.30 19.98 -8.32
N SER A 27 -5.19 19.01 -8.08
CA SER A 27 -6.57 19.04 -8.57
C SER A 27 -7.41 20.14 -7.90
N LEU A 28 -7.20 20.40 -6.60
CA LEU A 28 -7.86 21.49 -5.89
C LEU A 28 -7.41 22.87 -6.39
N LYS A 29 -6.14 23.04 -6.75
CA LYS A 29 -5.61 24.26 -7.39
C LYS A 29 -6.24 24.57 -8.75
N ALA A 30 -6.78 23.56 -9.43
CA ALA A 30 -7.56 23.80 -10.64
C ALA A 30 -8.88 24.53 -10.36
N VAL A 31 -9.47 24.35 -9.17
CA VAL A 31 -10.79 24.87 -8.76
C VAL A 31 -10.66 26.10 -7.86
N TYR A 32 -9.67 26.13 -6.96
CA TYR A 32 -9.48 27.14 -5.93
C TYR A 32 -8.12 27.84 -6.02
N GLU A 33 -8.00 29.01 -5.40
CA GLU A 33 -6.73 29.58 -4.95
C GLU A 33 -6.39 28.97 -3.58
N VAL A 34 -5.43 28.05 -3.54
CA VAL A 34 -5.16 27.19 -2.38
C VAL A 34 -4.02 27.73 -1.52
N GLU A 35 -4.28 27.95 -0.23
CA GLU A 35 -3.26 28.14 0.82
C GLU A 35 -3.14 26.87 1.67
N LEU A 36 -1.92 26.37 1.83
CA LEU A 36 -1.65 25.12 2.55
C LEU A 36 -0.96 25.37 3.89
N PHE A 37 -1.42 24.72 4.93
CA PHE A 37 -0.86 24.75 6.27
C PHE A 37 -0.74 23.33 6.81
N GLY A 38 0.39 22.97 7.42
CA GLY A 38 0.51 21.66 8.05
C GLY A 38 1.87 21.03 7.96
N LEU A 39 1.89 19.70 7.81
CA LEU A 39 3.12 18.91 7.79
C LEU A 39 2.98 17.75 6.81
N ALA A 40 3.81 17.74 5.78
CA ALA A 40 3.79 16.74 4.73
C ALA A 40 5.18 16.56 4.14
N GLY A 41 5.33 15.56 3.28
CA GLY A 41 6.60 15.26 2.60
C GLY A 41 6.93 16.19 1.45
N PRO A 42 7.96 15.86 0.66
CA PRO A 42 8.48 16.73 -0.40
C PRO A 42 7.49 17.00 -1.53
N GLU A 43 6.62 16.02 -1.87
CA GLU A 43 5.67 16.15 -2.97
C GLU A 43 4.59 17.21 -2.66
N VAL A 44 3.97 17.16 -1.48
CA VAL A 44 3.03 18.20 -1.04
C VAL A 44 3.76 19.51 -0.79
N SER A 45 4.99 19.48 -0.26
CA SER A 45 5.79 20.69 0.05
C SER A 45 6.12 21.48 -1.21
N ALA A 46 6.26 20.84 -2.36
CA ALA A 46 6.42 21.51 -3.65
C ALA A 46 5.24 22.43 -4.02
N HIS A 47 4.08 22.25 -3.37
CA HIS A 47 2.91 23.12 -3.53
C HIS A 47 2.88 24.33 -2.58
N SER A 48 4.00 24.68 -1.95
CA SER A 48 4.18 25.84 -1.06
C SER A 48 3.38 25.76 0.26
N ILE A 49 3.50 24.61 0.93
CA ILE A 49 2.90 24.44 2.27
C ILE A 49 3.61 25.33 3.31
N PHE A 50 2.83 26.00 4.15
CA PHE A 50 3.39 26.67 5.33
C PHE A 50 3.54 25.66 6.49
N THR A 51 4.79 25.39 6.83
CA THR A 51 5.16 24.57 8.01
C THR A 51 6.04 25.41 8.91
N PRO A 52 5.70 25.61 10.22
CA PRO A 52 6.59 26.29 11.16
C PRO A 52 7.96 25.60 11.25
N SER A 53 9.04 26.38 11.32
CA SER A 53 10.42 25.87 11.39
C SER A 53 10.71 24.95 12.58
N THR A 54 9.83 24.96 13.58
CA THR A 54 9.90 24.08 14.77
C THR A 54 9.32 22.68 14.53
N MET A 55 8.81 22.38 13.34
CA MET A 55 8.23 21.08 12.95
C MET A 55 8.98 20.53 11.75
N ASN A 56 9.26 19.23 11.77
CA ASN A 56 9.94 18.55 10.68
C ASN A 56 9.10 17.34 10.21
N TYR A 57 9.05 17.12 8.91
CA TYR A 57 8.39 15.95 8.30
C TYR A 57 8.91 14.64 8.90
N GLN A 58 10.19 14.54 9.23
CA GLN A 58 10.77 13.35 9.86
C GLN A 58 10.15 13.03 11.22
N ASP A 59 9.57 14.02 11.93
CA ASP A 59 8.84 13.78 13.18
C ASP A 59 7.61 12.88 12.99
N LEU A 60 7.07 12.79 11.76
CA LEU A 60 5.98 11.89 11.39
C LEU A 60 6.47 10.45 11.14
N HIS A 61 7.69 10.25 10.65
CA HIS A 61 8.26 8.93 10.35
C HIS A 61 8.53 8.07 11.59
N VAL A 62 8.68 8.70 12.73
CA VAL A 62 8.86 8.02 14.03
C VAL A 62 7.67 7.11 14.39
N MET A 63 6.53 7.28 13.70
CA MET A 63 5.33 6.47 13.93
C MET A 63 5.41 5.04 13.39
N GLY A 64 6.29 4.75 12.43
CA GLY A 64 6.36 3.44 11.74
C GLY A 64 7.53 2.54 12.13
N LEU A 65 8.62 3.08 12.68
CA LEU A 65 9.90 2.38 12.78
C LEU A 65 10.38 2.09 14.20
N ILE A 66 9.89 2.79 15.23
CA ILE A 66 10.35 2.67 16.62
C ILE A 66 9.12 2.52 17.53
N ASP A 67 9.28 1.79 18.64
CA ASP A 67 8.24 1.56 19.64
C ASP A 67 7.40 2.83 19.91
N PRO A 68 6.11 2.84 19.53
CA PRO A 68 5.24 4.02 19.66
C PRO A 68 5.16 4.58 21.08
N LEU A 69 5.43 3.75 22.09
CA LEU A 69 5.39 4.13 23.51
C LEU A 69 6.53 5.08 23.89
N LEU A 70 7.72 4.90 23.32
CA LEU A 70 8.89 5.74 23.64
C LEU A 70 8.77 7.17 23.07
N ASN A 71 8.00 7.35 21.99
CA ASN A 71 7.85 8.62 21.29
C ASN A 71 6.51 9.34 21.57
N LEU A 72 5.68 8.78 22.44
CA LEU A 72 4.35 9.31 22.74
C LEU A 72 4.35 10.80 23.15
N PRO A 73 5.26 11.30 24.01
CA PRO A 73 5.29 12.72 24.37
C PRO A 73 5.58 13.65 23.20
N LYS A 74 6.48 13.25 22.29
CA LYS A 74 6.81 14.01 21.07
C LYS A 74 5.60 14.08 20.14
N LEU A 75 4.90 12.95 19.92
CA LEU A 75 3.69 12.87 19.11
C LEU A 75 2.56 13.74 19.67
N LEU A 76 2.34 13.72 20.99
CA LEU A 76 1.34 14.55 21.63
C LEU A 76 1.66 16.05 21.50
N SER A 77 2.95 16.42 21.67
CA SER A 77 3.41 17.79 21.45
C SER A 77 3.22 18.23 20.00
N LEU A 78 3.57 17.39 19.04
CA LEU A 78 3.38 17.66 17.60
C LEU A 78 1.91 17.86 17.27
N ARG A 79 1.02 16.97 17.74
CA ARG A 79 -0.43 17.12 17.58
C ARG A 79 -0.94 18.46 18.10
N LYS A 80 -0.53 18.86 19.30
CA LYS A 80 -0.94 20.14 19.89
C LYS A 80 -0.47 21.33 19.05
N ARG A 81 0.79 21.32 18.60
CA ARG A 81 1.35 22.41 17.78
C ARG A 81 0.64 22.53 16.43
N LEU A 82 0.39 21.39 15.73
CA LEU A 82 -0.35 21.39 14.46
C LEU A 82 -1.80 21.85 14.64
N LEU A 83 -2.48 21.40 15.70
CA LEU A 83 -3.85 21.87 15.98
C LEU A 83 -3.88 23.40 16.21
N ASN A 84 -2.93 23.93 16.99
CA ASN A 84 -2.82 25.38 17.22
C ASN A 84 -2.55 26.14 15.90
N LEU A 85 -1.71 25.60 15.02
CA LEU A 85 -1.47 26.15 13.68
C LEU A 85 -2.77 26.25 12.88
N PHE A 86 -3.52 25.13 12.79
CA PHE A 86 -4.76 25.08 12.01
C PHE A 86 -5.80 26.07 12.54
N VAL A 87 -5.97 26.15 13.84
CA VAL A 87 -6.89 27.12 14.45
C VAL A 87 -6.43 28.57 14.26
N ALA A 88 -5.13 28.84 14.42
CA ALA A 88 -4.59 30.19 14.25
C ALA A 88 -4.64 30.70 12.80
N LYS A 89 -4.61 29.79 11.83
CA LYS A 89 -4.70 30.09 10.40
C LYS A 89 -6.13 30.15 9.89
N ASP A 90 -7.09 29.74 10.72
CA ASP A 90 -8.52 29.71 10.39
C ASP A 90 -8.74 28.92 9.09
N ILE A 91 -8.35 27.62 9.11
CA ILE A 91 -8.49 26.75 7.95
C ILE A 91 -9.95 26.44 7.66
N ASP A 92 -10.31 26.37 6.39
CA ASP A 92 -11.68 26.04 5.93
C ASP A 92 -11.93 24.53 5.98
N ILE A 93 -10.88 23.72 5.73
CA ILE A 93 -10.95 22.26 5.68
C ILE A 93 -9.67 21.61 6.15
N PHE A 94 -9.80 20.46 6.80
CA PHE A 94 -8.68 19.59 7.16
C PHE A 94 -8.65 18.34 6.27
N VAL A 95 -7.48 18.02 5.72
CA VAL A 95 -7.21 16.82 4.91
C VAL A 95 -6.15 15.98 5.62
N GLY A 96 -6.57 14.87 6.19
CA GLY A 96 -5.67 13.83 6.71
C GLY A 96 -5.40 12.79 5.62
N VAL A 97 -4.14 12.59 5.25
CA VAL A 97 -3.76 11.61 4.25
C VAL A 97 -3.07 10.44 4.93
N ASP A 98 -3.59 9.22 4.72
CA ASP A 98 -3.11 8.01 5.38
C ASP A 98 -3.07 8.13 6.92
N SER A 99 -2.24 7.36 7.62
CA SER A 99 -2.00 7.45 9.09
C SER A 99 -3.26 7.76 9.93
N PRO A 100 -4.33 6.97 9.83
CA PRO A 100 -5.64 7.30 10.40
C PRO A 100 -5.60 7.45 11.92
N ASP A 101 -4.71 6.73 12.63
CA ASP A 101 -4.54 6.84 14.09
C ASP A 101 -4.00 8.20 14.51
N PHE A 102 -3.18 8.82 13.68
CA PHE A 102 -2.68 10.16 13.93
C PHE A 102 -3.71 11.21 13.57
N ASN A 103 -4.35 11.08 12.41
CA ASN A 103 -5.28 12.06 11.85
C ASN A 103 -6.61 12.13 12.60
N MET A 104 -7.07 11.02 13.21
CA MET A 104 -8.31 10.99 13.97
C MET A 104 -8.35 12.03 15.11
N PHE A 105 -7.21 12.35 15.71
CA PHE A 105 -7.13 13.43 16.70
C PHE A 105 -7.58 14.78 16.11
N PHE A 106 -7.16 15.09 14.89
CA PHE A 106 -7.51 16.35 14.21
C PHE A 106 -8.96 16.33 13.74
N HIS A 107 -9.43 15.22 13.16
CA HIS A 107 -10.85 15.07 12.78
C HIS A 107 -11.78 15.38 13.95
N LYS A 108 -11.50 14.80 15.14
CA LYS A 108 -12.28 15.06 16.36
C LYS A 108 -12.22 16.53 16.80
N ARG A 109 -11.04 17.14 16.85
CA ARG A 109 -10.84 18.46 17.40
C ARG A 109 -11.30 19.57 16.46
N LEU A 110 -11.11 19.40 15.17
CA LEU A 110 -11.53 20.38 14.15
C LEU A 110 -13.02 20.25 13.83
N GLY A 111 -13.56 19.04 13.79
CA GLY A 111 -15.01 18.82 13.66
C GLY A 111 -15.82 19.46 14.78
N GLN A 112 -15.32 19.45 16.05
CA GLN A 112 -15.93 20.19 17.17
C GLN A 112 -15.97 21.71 16.94
N LYS A 113 -15.13 22.23 16.05
CA LYS A 113 -15.11 23.64 15.63
C LYS A 113 -15.84 23.89 14.32
N GLN A 114 -16.61 22.91 13.85
CA GLN A 114 -17.35 22.94 12.59
C GLN A 114 -16.48 23.08 11.33
N ILE A 115 -15.17 22.80 11.44
CA ILE A 115 -14.27 22.72 10.29
C ILE A 115 -14.49 21.38 9.62
N LYS A 116 -14.72 21.38 8.31
CA LYS A 116 -14.90 20.16 7.52
C LYS A 116 -13.64 19.30 7.49
N THR A 117 -13.81 17.99 7.48
CA THR A 117 -12.68 17.06 7.56
C THR A 117 -12.80 15.96 6.51
N VAL A 118 -11.66 15.68 5.85
CA VAL A 118 -11.53 14.64 4.82
C VAL A 118 -10.40 13.70 5.19
N GLN A 119 -10.68 12.40 5.21
CA GLN A 119 -9.66 11.35 5.32
C GLN A 119 -9.41 10.76 3.94
N VAL A 120 -8.20 10.93 3.43
CA VAL A 120 -7.71 10.27 2.22
C VAL A 120 -7.03 8.96 2.62
N VAL A 121 -7.35 7.89 1.98
CA VAL A 121 -7.09 6.49 2.34
C VAL A 121 -7.95 6.05 3.52
N SER A 122 -8.85 5.13 3.24
CA SER A 122 -9.72 4.52 4.24
C SER A 122 -8.91 3.77 5.30
N PRO A 123 -9.15 3.97 6.60
CA PRO A 123 -8.70 3.02 7.60
C PRO A 123 -9.27 1.63 7.33
N SER A 124 -8.50 0.57 7.56
CA SER A 124 -8.92 -0.83 7.30
C SER A 124 -9.95 -1.33 8.34
N VAL A 125 -10.96 -0.51 8.67
CA VAL A 125 -12.01 -0.83 9.64
C VAL A 125 -12.96 -1.94 9.19
N TRP A 126 -13.01 -2.21 7.90
CA TRP A 126 -13.75 -3.31 7.28
C TRP A 126 -13.11 -4.68 7.58
N GLY A 127 -11.80 -4.73 7.79
CA GLY A 127 -11.06 -5.97 8.06
C GLY A 127 -10.74 -6.19 9.55
N TRP A 128 -10.62 -5.11 10.33
CA TRP A 128 -10.28 -5.17 11.75
C TRP A 128 -10.64 -3.85 12.46
N ARG A 129 -10.78 -3.84 13.80
CA ARG A 129 -11.10 -2.64 14.61
C ARG A 129 -12.39 -1.91 14.17
N GLU A 130 -13.43 -2.67 13.86
CA GLU A 130 -14.75 -2.12 13.47
C GLU A 130 -15.33 -1.15 14.51
N ASN A 131 -14.93 -1.26 15.77
CA ASN A 131 -15.33 -0.32 16.84
C ASN A 131 -14.92 1.14 16.55
N ARG A 132 -13.94 1.37 15.66
CA ARG A 132 -13.55 2.72 15.22
C ARG A 132 -14.52 3.36 14.25
N ILE A 133 -15.43 2.59 13.67
CA ILE A 133 -16.39 3.12 12.69
C ILE A 133 -17.22 4.25 13.27
N LYS A 134 -17.60 4.15 14.56
CA LYS A 134 -18.35 5.19 15.26
C LYS A 134 -17.58 6.52 15.35
N ASP A 135 -16.27 6.45 15.58
CA ASP A 135 -15.41 7.63 15.62
C ASP A 135 -15.31 8.30 14.25
N ILE A 136 -15.15 7.50 13.19
CA ILE A 136 -15.09 7.99 11.81
C ILE A 136 -16.43 8.61 11.43
N GLN A 137 -17.53 7.92 11.70
CA GLN A 137 -18.90 8.39 11.42
C GLN A 137 -19.20 9.74 12.08
N SER A 138 -18.68 9.96 13.30
CA SER A 138 -18.96 11.18 14.07
C SER A 138 -18.06 12.36 13.72
N HIS A 139 -16.91 12.14 13.06
CA HIS A 139 -15.86 13.15 13.00
C HIS A 139 -15.20 13.30 11.62
N VAL A 140 -15.52 12.43 10.65
CA VAL A 140 -15.00 12.54 9.28
C VAL A 140 -16.16 12.80 8.34
N ASP A 141 -16.15 13.95 7.69
CA ASP A 141 -17.23 14.36 6.77
C ASP A 141 -17.17 13.60 5.44
N LEU A 142 -15.96 13.24 4.97
CA LEU A 142 -15.76 12.49 3.74
C LEU A 142 -14.55 11.56 3.85
N THR A 143 -14.71 10.27 3.53
CA THR A 143 -13.61 9.32 3.39
C THR A 143 -13.36 9.01 1.93
N MET A 144 -12.13 9.26 1.45
CA MET A 144 -11.69 8.89 0.10
C MET A 144 -11.07 7.50 0.13
N CYS A 145 -11.73 6.57 -0.51
CA CYS A 145 -11.37 5.16 -0.56
C CYS A 145 -10.51 4.83 -1.77
N LEU A 146 -9.53 3.97 -1.61
CA LEU A 146 -8.72 3.45 -2.72
C LEU A 146 -9.39 2.29 -3.44
N PHE A 147 -10.32 1.59 -2.76
CA PHE A 147 -10.99 0.41 -3.28
C PHE A 147 -12.53 0.55 -3.22
N LYS A 148 -13.20 0.01 -4.23
CA LYS A 148 -14.66 0.11 -4.35
C LYS A 148 -15.40 -0.57 -3.19
N PHE A 149 -14.89 -1.71 -2.71
CA PHE A 149 -15.50 -2.43 -1.58
C PHE A 149 -15.49 -1.61 -0.28
N GLU A 150 -14.51 -0.72 -0.09
CA GLU A 150 -14.47 0.20 1.06
C GLU A 150 -15.63 1.19 0.99
N CYS A 151 -15.91 1.76 -0.19
CA CYS A 151 -17.07 2.63 -0.38
C CYS A 151 -18.37 1.90 -0.09
N ASN A 152 -18.51 0.65 -0.55
CA ASN A 152 -19.68 -0.18 -0.27
C ASN A 152 -19.85 -0.41 1.25
N PHE A 153 -18.74 -0.64 1.96
CA PHE A 153 -18.74 -0.75 3.41
C PHE A 153 -19.23 0.54 4.09
N TYR A 154 -18.71 1.70 3.72
CA TYR A 154 -19.16 2.99 4.26
C TYR A 154 -20.62 3.29 3.92
N ALA A 155 -21.06 3.02 2.70
CA ALA A 155 -22.45 3.18 2.28
C ALA A 155 -23.41 2.32 3.11
N SER A 156 -23.01 1.08 3.46
CA SER A 156 -23.81 0.20 4.35
C SER A 156 -23.98 0.75 5.77
N LYS A 157 -23.18 1.74 6.16
CA LYS A 157 -23.22 2.43 7.46
C LYS A 157 -23.76 3.86 7.36
N ASN A 158 -24.34 4.25 6.21
CA ASN A 158 -24.81 5.60 5.91
C ASN A 158 -23.74 6.69 6.13
N MET A 159 -22.53 6.42 5.68
CA MET A 159 -21.38 7.33 5.77
C MET A 159 -20.96 7.82 4.39
N ASN A 160 -20.52 9.07 4.31
CA ASN A 160 -20.03 9.65 3.07
C ASN A 160 -18.66 9.05 2.69
N SER A 161 -18.57 8.57 1.48
CA SER A 161 -17.32 8.07 0.92
C SER A 161 -17.23 8.41 -0.57
N PHE A 162 -16.00 8.47 -1.05
CA PHE A 162 -15.69 8.76 -2.45
C PHE A 162 -14.68 7.73 -2.96
N PHE A 163 -14.94 7.13 -4.12
CA PHE A 163 -14.03 6.15 -4.73
C PHE A 163 -12.93 6.84 -5.52
N LEU A 164 -11.81 7.13 -4.87
CA LEU A 164 -10.64 7.77 -5.50
C LEU A 164 -9.97 6.87 -6.55
N GLY A 165 -9.91 5.56 -6.27
CA GLY A 165 -9.13 4.57 -7.01
C GLY A 165 -7.72 4.41 -6.48
N HIS A 166 -7.11 3.25 -6.77
CA HIS A 166 -5.78 2.93 -6.28
C HIS A 166 -4.70 3.45 -7.24
N PRO A 167 -3.58 4.02 -6.75
CA PRO A 167 -2.48 4.50 -7.59
C PRO A 167 -1.94 3.46 -8.56
N PHE A 168 -1.94 2.19 -8.17
CA PHE A 168 -1.46 1.09 -9.00
C PHE A 168 -2.29 0.85 -10.26
N SER A 169 -3.54 1.33 -10.35
CA SER A 169 -4.31 1.28 -11.59
C SER A 169 -3.65 2.02 -12.77
N LYS A 170 -2.65 2.86 -12.48
CA LYS A 170 -1.86 3.59 -13.48
C LYS A 170 -0.48 2.97 -13.74
N LEU A 171 -0.11 1.91 -13.01
CA LEU A 171 1.13 1.19 -13.29
C LEU A 171 1.02 0.49 -14.64
N GLN A 172 2.10 0.56 -15.40
CA GLN A 172 2.23 -0.12 -16.67
C GLN A 172 3.39 -1.11 -16.59
N MET A 173 3.25 -2.23 -17.24
CA MET A 173 4.34 -3.18 -17.41
C MET A 173 5.49 -2.48 -18.15
N GLY A 174 6.70 -2.72 -17.68
CA GLY A 174 7.91 -2.22 -18.34
C GLY A 174 8.15 -2.93 -19.69
N ASP A 175 8.93 -2.29 -20.56
CA ASP A 175 9.38 -2.92 -21.80
C ASP A 175 10.31 -4.10 -21.50
N LYS A 176 9.91 -5.30 -21.93
CA LYS A 176 10.65 -6.54 -21.66
C LYS A 176 12.10 -6.48 -22.12
N ASN A 177 12.36 -6.01 -23.36
CA ASN A 177 13.70 -5.99 -23.92
C ASN A 177 14.62 -5.02 -23.18
N ALA A 178 14.07 -3.86 -22.79
CA ALA A 178 14.80 -2.90 -21.97
C ALA A 178 15.16 -3.48 -20.59
N ILE A 179 14.24 -4.21 -19.96
CA ILE A 179 14.45 -4.87 -18.65
C ILE A 179 15.50 -5.97 -18.78
N LEU A 180 15.39 -6.83 -19.79
CA LEU A 180 16.38 -7.90 -20.03
C LEU A 180 17.78 -7.31 -20.22
N SER A 181 17.91 -6.26 -21.04
CA SER A 181 19.19 -5.57 -21.28
C SER A 181 19.74 -4.92 -20.00
N LYS A 182 18.88 -4.23 -19.24
CA LYS A 182 19.25 -3.54 -17.99
C LYS A 182 19.83 -4.49 -16.95
N HIS A 183 19.25 -5.68 -16.84
CA HIS A 183 19.61 -6.66 -15.82
C HIS A 183 20.50 -7.82 -16.33
N GLY A 184 20.90 -7.80 -17.61
CA GLY A 184 21.75 -8.83 -18.21
C GLY A 184 21.07 -10.21 -18.24
N LEU A 185 19.76 -10.27 -18.51
CA LEU A 185 18.96 -11.49 -18.49
C LEU A 185 18.75 -12.06 -19.90
N GLU A 186 18.66 -13.38 -19.98
CA GLU A 186 18.42 -14.09 -21.25
C GLU A 186 16.91 -14.27 -21.49
N ASP A 187 16.43 -13.88 -22.70
CA ASP A 187 15.01 -13.98 -23.06
C ASP A 187 14.49 -15.43 -23.17
N SER A 188 15.40 -16.41 -23.27
CA SER A 188 15.06 -17.84 -23.33
C SER A 188 14.57 -18.43 -22.02
N LYS A 189 14.61 -17.69 -20.90
CA LYS A 189 14.24 -18.16 -19.56
C LYS A 189 12.79 -17.93 -19.20
N ASP A 190 12.25 -18.81 -18.35
CA ASP A 190 10.95 -18.66 -17.72
C ASP A 190 11.15 -17.94 -16.36
N PHE A 191 10.76 -16.68 -16.29
CA PHE A 191 11.00 -15.88 -15.09
C PHE A 191 9.94 -16.10 -14.02
N VAL A 192 10.41 -16.35 -12.80
CA VAL A 192 9.60 -16.41 -11.57
C VAL A 192 10.18 -15.43 -10.55
N SER A 193 9.37 -14.47 -10.10
CA SER A 193 9.83 -13.55 -9.07
C SER A 193 9.66 -14.13 -7.66
N ILE A 194 10.62 -13.83 -6.77
CA ILE A 194 10.56 -14.18 -5.34
C ILE A 194 10.68 -12.89 -4.54
N LEU A 195 9.60 -12.49 -3.85
CA LEU A 195 9.53 -11.31 -3.00
C LEU A 195 9.44 -11.72 -1.52
N PRO A 196 10.59 -11.83 -0.82
CA PRO A 196 10.63 -12.42 0.52
C PRO A 196 10.16 -11.47 1.64
N GLY A 197 9.79 -10.25 1.28
CA GLY A 197 9.33 -9.23 2.22
C GLY A 197 10.28 -8.05 2.35
N SER A 198 9.84 -7.05 3.10
CA SER A 198 10.54 -5.79 3.33
C SER A 198 11.18 -5.68 4.71
N ARG A 199 11.09 -6.72 5.53
CA ARG A 199 11.65 -6.77 6.89
C ARG A 199 12.62 -7.93 7.02
N ARG A 200 13.71 -7.72 7.76
CA ARG A 200 14.71 -8.75 8.03
C ARG A 200 14.12 -10.03 8.65
N SER A 201 13.11 -9.88 9.51
CA SER A 201 12.39 -11.00 10.12
C SER A 201 11.55 -11.80 9.12
N GLU A 202 10.97 -11.17 8.11
CA GLU A 202 10.25 -11.85 7.03
C GLU A 202 11.21 -12.67 6.19
N ILE A 203 12.31 -12.05 5.74
CA ILE A 203 13.35 -12.71 4.95
C ILE A 203 13.91 -13.93 5.69
N SER A 204 14.27 -13.79 6.97
CA SER A 204 14.85 -14.91 7.73
C SER A 204 13.89 -16.10 7.89
N GLN A 205 12.57 -15.86 7.92
CA GLN A 205 11.57 -16.91 8.06
C GLN A 205 11.17 -17.55 6.73
N LEU A 206 11.13 -16.77 5.65
CA LEU A 206 10.54 -17.18 4.37
C LEU A 206 11.57 -17.64 3.35
N MET A 207 12.76 -17.02 3.30
CA MET A 207 13.79 -17.39 2.33
C MET A 207 14.18 -18.87 2.34
N PRO A 208 14.33 -19.55 3.50
CA PRO A 208 14.62 -20.99 3.50
C PRO A 208 13.56 -21.82 2.76
N ILE A 209 12.27 -21.48 2.95
CA ILE A 209 11.15 -22.16 2.28
C ILE A 209 11.17 -21.83 0.78
N TYR A 210 11.39 -20.56 0.42
CA TYR A 210 11.41 -20.13 -0.98
C TYR A 210 12.57 -20.74 -1.76
N ILE A 211 13.76 -20.83 -1.18
CA ILE A 211 14.92 -21.50 -1.82
C ILE A 211 14.64 -23.00 -2.03
N GLN A 212 14.07 -23.69 -1.03
CA GLN A 212 13.72 -25.10 -1.18
C GLN A 212 12.62 -25.30 -2.24
N SER A 213 11.64 -24.41 -2.29
CA SER A 213 10.61 -24.42 -3.33
C SER A 213 11.21 -24.16 -4.71
N ALA A 214 12.14 -23.21 -4.82
CA ALA A 214 12.84 -22.92 -6.07
C ALA A 214 13.63 -24.13 -6.59
N LYS A 215 14.34 -24.84 -5.71
CA LYS A 215 15.03 -26.10 -6.08
C LYS A 215 14.06 -27.14 -6.63
N LYS A 216 12.92 -27.32 -5.98
CA LYS A 216 11.92 -28.28 -6.42
C LYS A 216 11.19 -27.84 -7.70
N LEU A 217 11.00 -26.55 -7.91
CA LEU A 217 10.47 -26.00 -9.16
C LEU A 217 11.40 -26.23 -10.35
N LEU A 218 12.73 -26.21 -10.14
CA LEU A 218 13.70 -26.57 -11.18
C LEU A 218 13.66 -28.05 -11.59
N GLU A 219 13.19 -28.94 -10.70
CA GLU A 219 12.93 -30.35 -11.08
C GLU A 219 11.71 -30.46 -12.00
N VAL A 220 10.71 -29.58 -11.83
CA VAL A 220 9.51 -29.51 -12.67
C VAL A 220 9.78 -28.79 -14.00
N ASN A 221 10.49 -27.67 -13.94
CA ASN A 221 10.86 -26.87 -15.11
C ASN A 221 12.30 -26.34 -14.99
N PRO A 222 13.29 -27.01 -15.60
CA PRO A 222 14.70 -26.60 -15.54
C PRO A 222 15.01 -25.25 -16.20
N ASN A 223 14.07 -24.69 -16.99
CA ASN A 223 14.24 -23.41 -17.67
C ASN A 223 13.95 -22.20 -16.78
N ILE A 224 13.44 -22.41 -15.56
CA ILE A 224 13.13 -21.30 -14.64
C ILE A 224 14.40 -20.57 -14.24
N PHE A 225 14.29 -19.23 -14.24
CA PHE A 225 15.26 -18.30 -13.66
C PHE A 225 14.55 -17.41 -12.65
N PHE A 226 15.10 -17.31 -11.44
CA PHE A 226 14.46 -16.57 -10.36
C PHE A 226 14.90 -15.12 -10.30
N LEU A 227 13.95 -14.19 -10.15
CA LEU A 227 14.17 -12.78 -10.02
C LEU A 227 13.83 -12.34 -8.59
N ILE A 228 14.83 -11.84 -7.86
CA ILE A 228 14.68 -11.55 -6.43
C ILE A 228 14.93 -10.06 -6.20
N PRO A 229 13.88 -9.22 -6.17
CA PRO A 229 14.04 -7.83 -5.84
C PRO A 229 14.20 -7.64 -4.32
N ALA A 230 15.19 -6.87 -3.91
CA ALA A 230 15.38 -6.44 -2.53
C ALA A 230 14.98 -4.96 -2.37
N ALA A 231 14.37 -4.62 -1.24
CA ALA A 231 13.91 -3.25 -0.99
C ALA A 231 15.06 -2.24 -0.78
N ASN A 232 16.23 -2.73 -0.34
CA ASN A 232 17.46 -1.94 -0.16
C ASN A 232 18.69 -2.86 -0.11
N SER A 233 19.88 -2.27 -0.06
CA SER A 233 21.15 -3.01 -0.03
C SER A 233 21.30 -3.89 1.21
N GLU A 234 20.86 -3.43 2.39
CA GLU A 234 20.94 -4.22 3.63
C GLU A 234 20.14 -5.52 3.52
N LEU A 235 18.95 -5.45 2.93
CA LEU A 235 18.09 -6.62 2.72
C LEU A 235 18.62 -7.50 1.56
N ALA A 236 19.25 -6.92 0.55
CA ALA A 236 19.94 -7.67 -0.49
C ALA A 236 21.08 -8.51 0.11
N ASP A 237 21.90 -7.93 0.98
CA ASP A 237 22.98 -8.65 1.69
C ASP A 237 22.41 -9.76 2.57
N ALA A 238 21.29 -9.51 3.26
CA ALA A 238 20.60 -10.52 4.06
C ALA A 238 20.10 -11.69 3.20
N ILE A 239 19.55 -11.44 2.02
CA ILE A 239 19.12 -12.46 1.05
C ILE A 239 20.33 -13.25 0.53
N ALA A 240 21.38 -12.55 0.08
CA ALA A 240 22.61 -13.15 -0.46
C ALA A 240 23.35 -14.01 0.55
N SER A 241 23.23 -13.72 1.85
CA SER A 241 23.85 -14.48 2.93
C SER A 241 23.15 -15.81 3.26
N HIS A 242 21.96 -16.05 2.69
CA HIS A 242 21.27 -17.31 2.93
C HIS A 242 22.03 -18.49 2.35
N GLN A 243 22.24 -19.52 3.19
CA GLN A 243 22.77 -20.79 2.76
C GLN A 243 21.93 -21.32 1.59
N ASP A 244 22.55 -21.89 0.59
CA ASP A 244 21.88 -22.46 -0.57
C ASP A 244 21.31 -21.49 -1.63
N ILE A 245 21.36 -20.17 -1.45
CA ILE A 245 20.88 -19.24 -2.48
C ILE A 245 21.59 -19.44 -3.82
N ASN A 246 22.89 -19.75 -3.77
CA ASN A 246 23.72 -20.00 -4.96
C ASN A 246 23.42 -21.34 -5.65
N GLN A 247 22.53 -22.16 -5.11
CA GLN A 247 22.12 -23.44 -5.72
C GLN A 247 20.92 -23.27 -6.68
N ILE A 248 20.36 -22.07 -6.78
CA ILE A 248 19.32 -21.74 -7.72
C ILE A 248 19.81 -20.67 -8.70
N PRO A 249 19.48 -20.74 -10.00
CA PRO A 249 19.79 -19.70 -10.96
C PRO A 249 18.94 -18.47 -10.65
N HIS A 250 19.57 -17.35 -10.28
CA HIS A 250 18.85 -16.16 -9.89
C HIS A 250 19.57 -14.86 -10.22
N SER A 251 18.82 -13.77 -10.26
CA SER A 251 19.27 -12.39 -10.23
C SER A 251 18.74 -11.70 -8.99
N LEU A 252 19.60 -11.10 -8.19
CA LEU A 252 19.26 -10.32 -7.00
C LEU A 252 19.61 -8.85 -7.27
N ALA A 253 18.62 -7.95 -7.19
CA ALA A 253 18.83 -6.53 -7.42
C ALA A 253 17.97 -5.66 -6.50
N THR A 254 18.47 -4.49 -6.14
CA THR A 254 17.69 -3.46 -5.45
C THR A 254 16.89 -2.61 -6.45
N GLU A 255 15.77 -2.01 -6.00
CA GLU A 255 14.93 -1.13 -6.83
C GLU A 255 14.43 -1.77 -8.15
N ALA A 256 14.39 -3.11 -8.19
CA ALA A 256 14.08 -3.88 -9.40
C ALA A 256 12.67 -4.54 -9.34
N ALA A 257 11.86 -4.26 -8.31
CA ALA A 257 10.60 -4.97 -8.12
C ALA A 257 9.65 -4.83 -9.32
N GLN A 258 9.45 -3.62 -9.84
CA GLN A 258 8.57 -3.40 -10.99
C GLN A 258 9.10 -4.01 -12.26
N ASP A 259 10.41 -3.92 -12.51
CA ASP A 259 11.05 -4.54 -13.66
C ASP A 259 10.87 -6.05 -13.62
N PHE A 260 11.23 -6.67 -12.51
CA PHE A 260 11.18 -8.13 -12.35
C PHE A 260 9.74 -8.67 -12.42
N LEU A 261 8.80 -8.01 -11.76
CA LEU A 261 7.39 -8.39 -11.84
C LEU A 261 6.80 -8.24 -13.25
N SER A 262 7.23 -7.22 -14.00
CA SER A 262 6.75 -6.98 -15.38
C SER A 262 7.13 -8.08 -16.36
N ILE A 263 8.20 -8.84 -16.10
CA ILE A 263 8.66 -9.92 -16.96
C ILE A 263 8.43 -11.33 -16.40
N SER A 264 7.96 -11.44 -15.15
CA SER A 264 7.65 -12.71 -14.50
C SER A 264 6.20 -13.11 -14.72
N THR A 265 5.95 -14.35 -15.09
CA THR A 265 4.58 -14.89 -15.23
C THR A 265 3.96 -15.24 -13.89
N ILE A 266 4.76 -15.69 -12.94
CA ILE A 266 4.35 -16.10 -11.59
C ILE A 266 5.30 -15.47 -10.58
N SER A 267 4.77 -15.10 -9.41
CA SER A 267 5.56 -14.58 -8.31
C SER A 267 5.21 -15.25 -6.98
N ILE A 268 6.23 -15.61 -6.21
CA ILE A 268 6.10 -16.10 -4.83
C ILE A 268 6.28 -14.86 -3.93
N VAL A 269 5.20 -14.41 -3.30
CA VAL A 269 5.16 -13.07 -2.69
C VAL A 269 4.77 -13.16 -1.23
N THR A 270 5.54 -12.50 -0.37
CA THR A 270 5.10 -12.26 1.01
C THR A 270 3.90 -11.32 1.02
N SER A 271 2.84 -11.70 1.74
CA SER A 271 1.58 -10.95 1.81
C SER A 271 1.82 -9.48 2.20
N GLY A 272 1.20 -8.57 1.45
CA GLY A 272 1.30 -7.12 1.60
C GLY A 272 1.00 -6.42 0.27
N THR A 273 1.35 -5.15 0.16
CA THR A 273 1.18 -4.35 -1.06
C THR A 273 1.88 -4.96 -2.29
N ALA A 274 2.99 -5.69 -2.06
CA ALA A 274 3.73 -6.35 -3.12
C ALA A 274 2.91 -7.42 -3.88
N SER A 275 1.94 -8.07 -3.22
CA SER A 275 1.05 -9.04 -3.91
C SER A 275 0.10 -8.35 -4.90
N LEU A 276 -0.35 -7.13 -4.57
CA LEU A 276 -1.14 -6.33 -5.48
C LEU A 276 -0.29 -5.78 -6.63
N GLU A 277 0.91 -5.30 -6.33
CA GLU A 277 1.85 -4.81 -7.35
C GLU A 277 2.21 -5.90 -8.36
N ALA A 278 2.48 -7.12 -7.89
CA ALA A 278 2.72 -8.28 -8.73
C ALA A 278 1.53 -8.55 -9.69
N ALA A 279 0.33 -8.61 -9.13
CA ALA A 279 -0.88 -8.86 -9.90
C ALA A 279 -1.15 -7.76 -10.96
N VAL A 280 -0.94 -6.48 -10.60
CA VAL A 280 -1.09 -5.34 -11.52
C VAL A 280 -0.10 -5.39 -12.68
N LEU A 281 1.14 -5.80 -12.40
CA LEU A 281 2.19 -5.93 -13.40
C LEU A 281 2.14 -7.27 -14.17
N GLY A 282 1.03 -8.02 -14.07
CA GLY A 282 0.79 -9.22 -14.87
C GLY A 282 1.38 -10.52 -14.32
N SER A 283 2.06 -10.46 -13.16
CA SER A 283 2.63 -11.64 -12.50
C SER A 283 1.62 -12.24 -11.53
N VAL A 284 1.22 -13.50 -11.74
CA VAL A 284 0.25 -14.19 -10.88
C VAL A 284 0.86 -14.48 -9.51
N PRO A 285 0.34 -13.90 -8.41
CA PRO A 285 0.95 -14.06 -7.10
C PRO A 285 0.54 -15.38 -6.41
N ILE A 286 1.52 -16.12 -5.92
CA ILE A 286 1.36 -17.11 -4.85
C ILE A 286 1.63 -16.36 -3.54
N ILE A 287 0.58 -16.09 -2.78
CA ILE A 287 0.64 -15.19 -1.63
C ILE A 287 1.00 -15.99 -0.39
N CYS A 288 2.14 -15.70 0.20
CA CYS A 288 2.68 -16.42 1.34
C CYS A 288 2.69 -15.53 2.59
N TYR A 289 2.32 -16.10 3.73
CA TYR A 289 2.43 -15.39 5.00
C TYR A 289 2.82 -16.31 6.15
N LYS A 290 3.86 -15.90 6.87
CA LYS A 290 4.32 -16.61 8.07
C LYS A 290 4.75 -15.60 9.13
N THR A 291 4.29 -15.82 10.36
CA THR A 291 4.69 -15.04 11.54
C THR A 291 4.77 -15.98 12.75
N ASN A 292 5.31 -15.50 13.85
CA ASN A 292 5.35 -16.31 15.06
C ASN A 292 3.93 -16.68 15.55
N ALA A 293 3.80 -17.83 16.22
CA ALA A 293 2.52 -18.38 16.65
C ALA A 293 1.70 -17.41 17.54
N PHE A 294 2.37 -16.62 18.37
CA PHE A 294 1.72 -15.66 19.26
C PHE A 294 1.09 -14.51 18.46
N ASN A 295 1.84 -13.89 17.55
CA ASN A 295 1.33 -12.83 16.68
C ASN A 295 0.19 -13.34 15.80
N TYR A 296 0.32 -14.56 15.27
CA TYR A 296 -0.73 -15.17 14.47
C TYR A 296 -2.03 -15.40 15.27
N ALA A 297 -1.91 -15.92 16.48
CA ALA A 297 -3.07 -16.15 17.35
C ALA A 297 -3.82 -14.84 17.69
N ILE A 298 -3.12 -13.73 17.77
CA ILE A 298 -3.74 -12.40 17.95
C ILE A 298 -4.38 -11.93 16.65
N LEU A 299 -3.62 -11.92 15.55
CA LEU A 299 -4.07 -11.40 14.26
C LEU A 299 -5.27 -12.20 13.71
N SER A 300 -5.23 -13.51 13.77
CA SER A 300 -6.33 -14.37 13.26
C SER A 300 -7.67 -14.15 13.96
N ARG A 301 -7.65 -13.70 15.24
CA ARG A 301 -8.87 -13.35 15.98
C ARG A 301 -9.36 -11.93 15.69
N MET A 302 -8.49 -11.06 15.19
CA MET A 302 -8.81 -9.65 14.92
C MET A 302 -9.25 -9.41 13.47
N VAL A 303 -8.73 -10.20 12.54
CA VAL A 303 -9.02 -10.09 11.10
C VAL A 303 -10.37 -10.77 10.83
N LYS A 304 -11.32 -10.03 10.27
CA LYS A 304 -12.68 -10.48 9.94
C LYS A 304 -12.89 -10.81 8.47
N THR A 305 -11.88 -10.59 7.64
CA THR A 305 -11.94 -10.94 6.23
C THR A 305 -11.46 -12.37 6.00
N PRO A 306 -12.06 -13.14 5.09
CA PRO A 306 -11.56 -14.44 4.69
C PRO A 306 -10.28 -14.38 3.84
N PHE A 307 -9.91 -13.19 3.34
CA PHE A 307 -8.76 -12.97 2.46
C PHE A 307 -7.64 -12.23 3.18
N ILE A 308 -6.39 -12.66 2.96
CA ILE A 308 -5.17 -11.99 3.46
C ILE A 308 -4.49 -11.19 2.35
N GLY A 309 -4.55 -11.69 1.13
CA GLY A 309 -4.01 -11.01 -0.05
C GLY A 309 -4.93 -9.94 -0.59
N LEU A 310 -4.37 -8.75 -0.86
CA LEU A 310 -5.14 -7.66 -1.47
C LEU A 310 -5.78 -8.05 -2.82
N PRO A 311 -5.15 -8.85 -3.70
CA PRO A 311 -5.78 -9.29 -4.95
C PRO A 311 -7.08 -10.07 -4.74
N ASN A 312 -7.12 -11.05 -3.83
CA ASN A 312 -8.33 -11.80 -3.50
C ASN A 312 -9.37 -10.93 -2.79
N LEU A 313 -8.93 -10.03 -1.92
CA LEU A 313 -9.80 -9.08 -1.27
C LEU A 313 -10.50 -8.15 -2.27
N LEU A 314 -9.80 -7.70 -3.32
CA LEU A 314 -10.38 -6.87 -4.37
C LEU A 314 -11.41 -7.61 -5.19
N LEU A 315 -11.15 -8.86 -5.53
CA LEU A 315 -12.07 -9.72 -6.26
C LEU A 315 -13.22 -10.25 -5.39
N GLN A 316 -13.10 -10.18 -4.05
CA GLN A 316 -14.01 -10.82 -3.08
C GLN A 316 -14.15 -12.33 -3.32
N GLU A 317 -13.07 -12.96 -3.80
CA GLU A 317 -13.01 -14.37 -4.18
C GLU A 317 -11.59 -14.94 -3.96
N HIS A 318 -11.49 -16.22 -3.57
CA HIS A 318 -10.22 -16.95 -3.49
C HIS A 318 -9.76 -17.39 -4.88
N VAL A 319 -9.14 -16.47 -5.63
CA VAL A 319 -8.61 -16.72 -6.98
C VAL A 319 -7.14 -17.08 -6.93
N PHE A 320 -6.36 -16.30 -6.21
CA PHE A 320 -4.91 -16.49 -6.09
C PHE A 320 -4.59 -17.32 -4.86
N PRO A 321 -3.63 -18.27 -4.93
CA PRO A 321 -3.25 -19.08 -3.77
C PRO A 321 -2.80 -18.22 -2.59
N GLU A 322 -3.35 -18.50 -1.40
CA GLU A 322 -2.93 -17.92 -0.12
C GLU A 322 -2.42 -19.03 0.80
N LEU A 323 -1.11 -19.09 0.95
CA LEU A 323 -0.43 -20.09 1.76
C LEU A 323 -0.02 -19.47 3.10
N ILE A 324 -0.77 -19.80 4.16
CA ILE A 324 -0.69 -19.09 5.44
C ILE A 324 -0.25 -20.06 6.53
N GLN A 325 0.80 -19.69 7.28
CA GLN A 325 1.28 -20.45 8.45
C GLN A 325 1.59 -21.91 8.14
N GLN A 326 0.72 -22.85 8.57
CA GLN A 326 0.90 -24.30 8.36
C GLN A 326 0.68 -24.73 6.91
N ASP A 327 -0.16 -23.99 6.16
CA ASP A 327 -0.42 -24.25 4.75
C ASP A 327 0.77 -23.85 3.86
N LEU A 328 1.67 -23.00 4.39
CA LEU A 328 2.89 -22.61 3.69
C LEU A 328 3.94 -23.74 3.78
N SER A 329 4.04 -24.51 2.73
CA SER A 329 5.03 -25.56 2.55
C SER A 329 5.65 -25.53 1.16
N VAL A 330 6.78 -26.21 0.99
CA VAL A 330 7.44 -26.36 -0.32
C VAL A 330 6.49 -27.00 -1.33
N ASP A 331 5.80 -28.08 -0.92
CA ASP A 331 4.89 -28.80 -1.79
C ASP A 331 3.66 -27.95 -2.19
N ALA A 332 3.15 -27.13 -1.28
CA ALA A 332 2.04 -26.21 -1.57
C ALA A 332 2.43 -25.13 -2.58
N ILE A 333 3.63 -24.56 -2.49
CA ILE A 333 4.14 -23.59 -3.46
C ILE A 333 4.28 -24.25 -4.84
N VAL A 334 4.88 -25.44 -4.90
CA VAL A 334 5.07 -26.19 -6.16
C VAL A 334 3.73 -26.59 -6.79
N SER A 335 2.77 -27.02 -5.98
CA SER A 335 1.41 -27.34 -6.45
C SER A 335 0.70 -26.11 -7.01
N SER A 336 0.78 -24.97 -6.30
CA SER A 336 0.22 -23.69 -6.75
C SER A 336 0.85 -23.22 -8.06
N TYR A 337 2.17 -23.30 -8.18
CA TYR A 337 2.87 -22.99 -9.42
C TYR A 337 2.37 -23.86 -10.58
N SER A 338 2.26 -25.18 -10.37
CA SER A 338 1.81 -26.13 -11.38
C SER A 338 0.35 -25.86 -11.82
N GLU A 339 -0.51 -25.54 -10.86
CA GLU A 339 -1.90 -25.17 -11.14
C GLU A 339 -1.97 -23.89 -11.99
N ILE A 340 -1.28 -22.81 -11.59
CA ILE A 340 -1.25 -21.54 -12.32
C ILE A 340 -0.73 -21.77 -13.75
N SER A 341 0.38 -22.50 -13.88
CA SER A 341 1.01 -22.81 -15.18
C SER A 341 0.11 -23.61 -16.11
N SER A 342 -0.81 -24.40 -15.55
CA SER A 342 -1.76 -25.20 -16.34
C SER A 342 -2.98 -24.40 -16.83
N LYS A 343 -3.27 -23.24 -16.25
CA LYS A 343 -4.45 -22.41 -16.52
C LYS A 343 -4.13 -20.93 -16.76
N PRO A 344 -3.13 -20.58 -17.58
CA PRO A 344 -2.61 -19.22 -17.68
C PRO A 344 -3.69 -18.19 -18.09
N GLN A 345 -4.54 -18.54 -19.05
CA GLN A 345 -5.60 -17.64 -19.55
C GLN A 345 -6.65 -17.30 -18.48
N GLN A 346 -6.98 -18.27 -17.60
CA GLN A 346 -7.92 -18.04 -16.51
C GLN A 346 -7.35 -17.01 -15.53
N TYR A 347 -6.09 -17.17 -15.13
CA TYR A 347 -5.45 -16.21 -14.20
C TYR A 347 -5.29 -14.83 -14.83
N GLN A 348 -4.96 -14.75 -16.13
CA GLN A 348 -4.88 -13.46 -16.84
C GLN A 348 -6.23 -12.72 -16.86
N SER A 349 -7.35 -13.43 -17.03
CA SER A 349 -8.68 -12.81 -16.94
C SER A 349 -8.97 -12.26 -15.53
N HIS A 350 -8.55 -12.95 -14.48
CA HIS A 350 -8.70 -12.46 -13.10
C HIS A 350 -7.82 -11.25 -12.82
N LEU A 351 -6.59 -11.21 -13.34
CA LEU A 351 -5.72 -10.03 -13.23
C LEU A 351 -6.35 -8.81 -13.91
N ALA A 352 -6.94 -8.98 -15.09
CA ALA A 352 -7.63 -7.90 -15.80
C ALA A 352 -8.84 -7.39 -15.01
N ALA A 353 -9.69 -8.27 -14.49
CA ALA A 353 -10.85 -7.91 -13.68
C ALA A 353 -10.44 -7.17 -12.39
N MET A 354 -9.35 -7.62 -11.75
CA MET A 354 -8.80 -6.94 -10.57
C MET A 354 -8.31 -5.52 -10.93
N ASN A 355 -7.57 -5.36 -12.02
CA ASN A 355 -7.09 -4.06 -12.48
C ASN A 355 -8.23 -3.09 -12.76
N ASP A 356 -9.30 -3.56 -13.41
CA ASP A 356 -10.48 -2.75 -13.68
C ASP A 356 -11.16 -2.29 -12.38
N SER A 357 -11.19 -3.13 -11.35
CA SER A 357 -11.80 -2.82 -10.06
C SER A 357 -11.09 -1.70 -9.28
N MET A 358 -9.84 -1.39 -9.63
CA MET A 358 -9.04 -0.33 -9.00
C MET A 358 -9.22 1.04 -9.65
N ASN A 359 -9.87 1.12 -10.81
CA ASN A 359 -10.12 2.38 -11.50
C ASN A 359 -11.23 3.16 -10.78
N GLY A 360 -10.85 4.24 -10.09
CA GLY A 360 -11.77 5.15 -9.42
C GLY A 360 -12.10 6.40 -10.25
N GLU A 361 -12.84 7.30 -9.62
CA GLU A 361 -13.27 8.56 -10.22
C GLU A 361 -12.12 9.58 -10.37
N GLY A 362 -11.01 9.36 -9.66
CA GLY A 362 -9.78 10.14 -9.76
C GLY A 362 -9.80 11.47 -9.02
N PHE A 363 -8.65 12.17 -9.07
CA PHE A 363 -8.42 13.36 -8.25
C PHE A 363 -9.22 14.58 -8.68
N THR A 364 -9.53 14.74 -9.97
CA THR A 364 -10.36 15.85 -10.46
C THR A 364 -11.78 15.76 -9.89
N ALA A 365 -12.38 14.57 -9.91
CA ALA A 365 -13.69 14.37 -9.31
C ALA A 365 -13.64 14.45 -7.77
N ALA A 366 -12.54 14.01 -7.14
CA ALA A 366 -12.30 14.16 -5.71
C ALA A 366 -12.28 15.65 -5.29
N ALA A 367 -11.66 16.53 -6.09
CA ALA A 367 -11.66 17.97 -5.84
C ALA A 367 -13.08 18.56 -5.93
N GLN A 368 -13.94 18.06 -6.85
CA GLN A 368 -15.34 18.46 -6.91
C GLN A 368 -16.14 17.93 -5.71
N ALA A 369 -15.87 16.71 -5.25
CA ALA A 369 -16.51 16.18 -4.05
C ALA A 369 -16.18 17.02 -2.80
N ILE A 370 -14.93 17.51 -2.67
CA ILE A 370 -14.54 18.46 -1.61
C ILE A 370 -15.31 19.78 -1.77
N LYS A 371 -15.43 20.27 -2.99
CA LYS A 371 -16.17 21.52 -3.26
C LYS A 371 -17.65 21.44 -2.85
N HIS A 372 -18.28 20.29 -3.03
CA HIS A 372 -19.66 20.06 -2.59
C HIS A 372 -19.81 19.89 -1.09
N LEU A 373 -18.71 19.61 -0.38
CA LEU A 373 -18.68 19.46 1.07
C LEU A 373 -18.59 20.81 1.79
N LEU A 374 -17.94 21.80 1.16
CA LEU A 374 -17.77 23.17 1.64
C LEU A 374 -18.99 24.04 1.33
#